data_e39fe8dfce8ca74ac482c9aa5db3ce34
#
_entry.id   e39fe8dfce8ca74ac482c9aa5db3ce34
#
_cell.length_a   1.000
_cell.length_b   1.000
_cell.length_c   1.000
_cell.angle_alpha   90.00
_cell.angle_beta   90.00
_cell.angle_gamma   90.00
#
_symmetry.space_group_name_H-M   'P 1'
#
loop_
_entity.id
_entity.type
_entity.pdbx_description
1 polymer ?
#
loop_
_entity_poly.entity_id
_entity_poly.type
_entity_poly.pdbx_seq_one_letter_code
_entity_poly.pdbx_strand_id
1 'polypeptide(L)'
;LSKIGKVLSKIAFIFSVIGFCGCIAGLLSLNFGNGRLIKIGGVTLHGLIPEEYGYNIKSITATLSGWLIVCAGEAVLAKFAESYFKNELKPKTPFTLAGAKKLLQLGILTITIPTACAVAGSIAEGIIAGFMKVKQTEAMDMYFDNESSIVLGIMFILGSLLCRYGAEMREHSGEIRQ
;
A
#
# COMPACT_ATOMS: atom_id res chain seq x y z
N LEU A 1 22.21 3.02 -2.41
CA LEU A 1 20.98 2.18 -2.40
C LEU A 1 20.13 2.43 -1.15
N SER A 2 20.71 2.41 0.07
CA SER A 2 19.98 2.64 1.34
C SER A 2 19.26 4.00 1.40
N LYS A 3 19.92 5.08 0.97
CA LYS A 3 19.31 6.42 0.96
C LYS A 3 18.12 6.49 -0.01
N ILE A 4 18.25 5.88 -1.18
CA ILE A 4 17.18 5.86 -2.20
C ILE A 4 15.98 5.05 -1.69
N GLY A 5 16.19 3.84 -1.17
CA GLY A 5 15.11 3.02 -0.62
C GLY A 5 14.36 3.72 0.52
N LYS A 6 15.09 4.40 1.42
CA LYS A 6 14.49 5.19 2.49
C LYS A 6 13.65 6.36 1.97
N VAL A 7 14.12 7.07 0.94
CA VAL A 7 13.38 8.20 0.35
C VAL A 7 12.12 7.68 -0.34
N LEU A 8 12.23 6.62 -1.15
CA LEU A 8 11.09 6.04 -1.84
C LEU A 8 10.02 5.52 -0.86
N SER A 9 10.44 4.83 0.22
CA SER A 9 9.50 4.37 1.25
C SER A 9 8.78 5.52 1.95
N LYS A 10 9.49 6.64 2.20
CA LYS A 10 8.85 7.84 2.76
C LYS A 10 7.85 8.48 1.79
N ILE A 11 8.21 8.55 0.51
CA ILE A 11 7.31 9.08 -0.52
C ILE A 11 6.06 8.19 -0.59
N ALA A 12 6.22 6.87 -0.67
CA ALA A 12 5.10 5.93 -0.68
C ALA A 12 4.21 6.11 0.57
N PHE A 13 4.81 6.23 1.76
CA PHE A 13 4.07 6.48 3.00
C PHE A 13 3.26 7.78 2.93
N ILE A 14 3.84 8.87 2.44
CA ILE A 14 3.15 10.16 2.31
C ILE A 14 1.97 10.04 1.35
N PHE A 15 2.15 9.39 0.19
CA PHE A 15 1.06 9.18 -0.76
C PHE A 15 -0.07 8.32 -0.18
N SER A 16 0.25 7.24 0.52
CA SER A 16 -0.75 6.40 1.18
C SER A 16 -1.53 7.16 2.26
N VAL A 17 -0.86 8.03 3.03
CA VAL A 17 -1.52 8.88 4.03
C VAL A 17 -2.42 9.93 3.35
N ILE A 18 -1.97 10.54 2.26
CA ILE A 18 -2.78 11.50 1.49
C ILE A 18 -4.02 10.78 0.93
N GLY A 19 -3.85 9.59 0.35
CA GLY A 19 -4.96 8.77 -0.14
C GLY A 19 -5.96 8.42 0.98
N PHE A 20 -5.46 7.99 2.13
CA PHE A 20 -6.27 7.69 3.30
C PHE A 20 -7.07 8.90 3.79
N CYS A 21 -6.44 10.06 3.93
CA CYS A 21 -7.10 11.31 4.29
C CYS A 21 -8.11 11.74 3.22
N GLY A 22 -7.78 11.54 1.94
CA GLY A 22 -8.67 11.81 0.81
C GLY A 22 -9.93 10.95 0.85
N CYS A 23 -9.80 9.66 1.15
CA CYS A 23 -10.96 8.76 1.31
C CYS A 23 -11.86 9.21 2.48
N ILE A 24 -11.29 9.56 3.63
CA ILE A 24 -12.06 10.08 4.77
C ILE A 24 -12.78 11.38 4.40
N ALA A 25 -12.06 12.32 3.79
CA ALA A 25 -12.64 13.59 3.36
C ALA A 25 -13.76 13.39 2.33
N GLY A 26 -13.58 12.47 1.38
CA GLY A 26 -14.58 12.07 0.42
C GLY A 26 -15.83 11.49 1.08
N LEU A 27 -15.65 10.53 2.00
CA LEU A 27 -16.77 9.93 2.75
C LEU A 27 -17.54 10.95 3.58
N LEU A 28 -16.85 11.87 4.26
CA LEU A 28 -17.49 12.94 5.03
C LEU A 28 -18.25 13.90 4.12
N SER A 29 -17.66 14.28 2.99
CA SER A 29 -18.30 15.17 2.02
C SER A 29 -19.57 14.58 1.42
N LEU A 30 -19.55 13.28 1.07
CA LEU A 30 -20.70 12.59 0.50
C LEU A 30 -21.84 12.40 1.51
N ASN A 31 -21.52 12.13 2.78
CA ASN A 31 -22.53 11.87 3.80
C ASN A 31 -23.10 13.15 4.47
N PHE A 32 -22.29 14.20 4.61
CA PHE A 32 -22.67 15.42 5.32
C PHE A 32 -22.76 16.67 4.42
N GLY A 33 -22.24 16.61 3.19
CA GLY A 33 -22.06 17.77 2.32
C GLY A 33 -23.12 17.97 1.23
N ASN A 34 -24.28 17.33 1.26
CA ASN A 34 -25.30 17.40 0.19
C ASN A 34 -24.73 17.21 -1.23
N GLY A 35 -23.69 16.42 -1.41
CA GLY A 35 -23.03 16.21 -2.69
C GLY A 35 -22.22 17.41 -3.23
N ARG A 36 -22.20 18.54 -2.50
CA ARG A 36 -21.42 19.71 -2.86
C ARG A 36 -20.04 19.68 -2.21
N LEU A 37 -19.02 19.59 -3.03
CA LEU A 37 -17.64 19.36 -2.71
C LEU A 37 -17.00 20.38 -1.77
N ILE A 38 -15.97 19.89 -1.08
CA ILE A 38 -15.14 20.52 -0.06
C ILE A 38 -14.65 21.89 -0.51
N LYS A 39 -14.98 22.93 0.24
CA LYS A 39 -14.29 24.23 0.21
C LYS A 39 -13.03 24.16 1.06
N ILE A 40 -11.89 23.99 0.44
CA ILE A 40 -10.59 24.15 1.12
C ILE A 40 -9.99 25.48 0.68
N GLY A 41 -9.86 26.43 1.60
CA GLY A 41 -9.15 27.68 1.33
C GLY A 41 -9.74 28.55 0.21
N GLY A 42 -11.06 28.55 -0.01
CA GLY A 42 -11.71 29.37 -1.04
C GLY A 42 -11.76 28.73 -2.44
N VAL A 43 -11.10 27.59 -2.64
CA VAL A 43 -11.18 26.83 -3.89
C VAL A 43 -12.26 25.76 -3.76
N THR A 44 -13.29 25.89 -4.59
CA THR A 44 -14.34 24.86 -4.72
C THR A 44 -13.81 23.81 -5.70
N LEU A 45 -13.43 22.65 -5.21
CA LEU A 45 -13.12 21.51 -6.09
C LEU A 45 -14.43 21.00 -6.73
N HIS A 46 -14.87 21.68 -7.78
CA HIS A 46 -15.89 21.20 -8.68
C HIS A 46 -15.23 20.18 -9.61
N GLY A 47 -15.76 18.96 -9.64
CA GLY A 47 -15.49 18.11 -10.77
C GLY A 47 -14.43 17.03 -10.63
N LEU A 48 -14.17 16.50 -9.43
CA LEU A 48 -13.52 15.18 -9.33
C LEU A 48 -14.42 14.04 -9.80
N ILE A 49 -15.73 14.28 -9.90
CA ILE A 49 -16.72 13.35 -10.42
C ILE A 49 -17.56 14.13 -11.43
N PRO A 50 -17.38 13.93 -12.74
CA PRO A 50 -18.24 14.54 -13.73
C PRO A 50 -19.69 14.10 -13.51
N GLU A 51 -20.60 15.05 -13.37
CA GLU A 51 -22.06 14.79 -13.27
C GLU A 51 -22.59 13.98 -14.48
N GLU A 52 -21.86 14.01 -15.58
CA GLU A 52 -22.18 13.33 -16.84
C GLU A 52 -22.18 11.79 -16.75
N TYR A 53 -21.52 11.20 -15.75
CA TYR A 53 -21.39 9.73 -15.64
C TYR A 53 -22.45 9.04 -14.77
N GLY A 54 -23.43 9.79 -14.23
CA GLY A 54 -24.55 9.19 -13.51
C GLY A 54 -24.16 8.30 -12.30
N TYR A 55 -22.98 8.51 -11.72
CA TYR A 55 -22.50 7.71 -10.60
C TYR A 55 -23.40 7.86 -9.37
N ASN A 56 -23.88 6.75 -8.87
CA ASN A 56 -24.66 6.72 -7.65
C ASN A 56 -23.76 7.04 -6.45
N ILE A 57 -24.08 8.10 -5.70
CA ILE A 57 -23.37 8.50 -4.48
C ILE A 57 -23.13 7.31 -3.54
N LYS A 58 -24.10 6.40 -3.45
CA LYS A 58 -23.99 5.18 -2.64
C LYS A 58 -22.90 4.23 -3.13
N SER A 59 -22.74 4.09 -4.46
CA SER A 59 -21.67 3.28 -5.04
C SER A 59 -20.31 3.87 -4.69
N ILE A 60 -20.14 5.17 -4.88
CA ILE A 60 -18.89 5.86 -4.55
C ILE A 60 -18.54 5.73 -3.05
N THR A 61 -19.55 5.82 -2.18
CA THR A 61 -19.35 5.64 -0.73
C THR A 61 -18.86 4.22 -0.41
N ALA A 62 -19.42 3.20 -1.04
CA ALA A 62 -18.99 1.81 -0.87
C ALA A 62 -17.54 1.63 -1.34
N THR A 63 -17.20 2.10 -2.53
CA THR A 63 -15.85 2.01 -3.09
C THR A 63 -14.82 2.76 -2.27
N LEU A 64 -15.09 3.99 -1.83
CA LEU A 64 -14.19 4.75 -0.96
C LEU A 64 -13.91 4.06 0.38
N SER A 65 -14.88 3.32 0.91
CA SER A 65 -14.68 2.56 2.15
C SER A 65 -13.71 1.39 1.97
N GLY A 66 -13.77 0.71 0.82
CA GLY A 66 -12.78 -0.32 0.44
C GLY A 66 -11.39 0.26 0.27
N TRP A 67 -11.27 1.38 -0.45
CA TRP A 67 -10.00 2.09 -0.65
C TRP A 67 -9.35 2.56 0.64
N LEU A 68 -10.13 2.95 1.64
CA LEU A 68 -9.62 3.35 2.95
C LEU A 68 -8.82 2.23 3.62
N ILE A 69 -9.29 0.98 3.50
CA ILE A 69 -8.60 -0.21 4.03
C ILE A 69 -7.29 -0.45 3.27
N VAL A 70 -7.31 -0.32 1.95
CA VAL A 70 -6.12 -0.51 1.11
C VAL A 70 -5.05 0.54 1.41
N CYS A 71 -5.42 1.83 1.44
CA CYS A 71 -4.49 2.90 1.78
C CYS A 71 -3.88 2.73 3.18
N ALA A 72 -4.66 2.25 4.16
CA ALA A 72 -4.13 1.95 5.49
C ALA A 72 -3.09 0.83 5.44
N GLY A 73 -3.35 -0.25 4.70
CA GLY A 73 -2.41 -1.36 4.50
C GLY A 73 -1.11 -0.92 3.81
N GLU A 74 -1.22 -0.13 2.76
CA GLU A 74 -0.06 0.44 2.06
C GLU A 74 0.79 1.34 2.97
N ALA A 75 0.16 2.19 3.80
CA ALA A 75 0.86 3.03 4.76
C ALA A 75 1.65 2.19 5.78
N VAL A 76 1.06 1.09 6.27
CA VAL A 76 1.73 0.15 7.16
C VAL A 76 2.93 -0.51 6.46
N LEU A 77 2.74 -1.01 5.24
CA LEU A 77 3.80 -1.63 4.45
C LEU A 77 4.96 -0.66 4.18
N ALA A 78 4.65 0.58 3.77
CA ALA A 78 5.64 1.62 3.52
C ALA A 78 6.46 1.93 4.78
N LYS A 79 5.83 1.90 5.96
CA LYS A 79 6.51 2.09 7.25
C LYS A 79 7.45 0.94 7.59
N PHE A 80 7.06 -0.30 7.33
CA PHE A 80 7.94 -1.46 7.47
C PHE A 80 9.14 -1.36 6.52
N ALA A 81 8.92 -1.00 5.27
CA ALA A 81 9.99 -0.79 4.29
C ALA A 81 10.96 0.33 4.73
N GLU A 82 10.45 1.47 5.22
CA GLU A 82 11.28 2.55 5.76
C GLU A 82 12.16 2.06 6.93
N SER A 83 11.57 1.31 7.86
CA SER A 83 12.28 0.75 9.01
C SER A 83 13.40 -0.19 8.58
N TYR A 84 13.14 -1.05 7.59
CA TYR A 84 14.14 -1.93 7.01
C TYR A 84 15.32 -1.14 6.43
N PHE A 85 15.04 -0.20 5.53
CA PHE A 85 16.08 0.60 4.87
C PHE A 85 16.85 1.50 5.84
N LYS A 86 16.23 1.91 6.95
CA LYS A 86 16.88 2.74 7.98
C LYS A 86 17.82 1.94 8.88
N ASN A 87 17.43 0.74 9.26
CA ASN A 87 18.10 0.00 10.33
C ASN A 87 19.09 -1.03 9.81
N GLU A 88 18.77 -1.72 8.72
CA GLU A 88 19.57 -2.88 8.28
C GLU A 88 20.64 -2.53 7.24
N LEU A 89 20.47 -1.47 6.47
CA LEU A 89 21.46 -1.07 5.48
C LEU A 89 22.52 -0.07 5.98
N LYS A 90 22.57 0.19 7.29
CA LYS A 90 23.61 1.01 7.93
C LYS A 90 24.99 0.33 8.04
N PRO A 91 25.11 -0.99 8.26
CA PRO A 91 26.41 -1.64 8.30
C PRO A 91 27.11 -1.58 6.94
N LYS A 92 28.44 -1.45 6.96
CA LYS A 92 29.29 -1.39 5.74
C LYS A 92 29.22 -2.64 4.86
N THR A 93 28.54 -3.70 5.30
CA THR A 93 28.39 -4.96 4.57
C THR A 93 26.90 -5.28 4.38
N PRO A 94 26.39 -5.24 3.13
CA PRO A 94 24.99 -5.54 2.85
C PRO A 94 24.62 -7.03 3.02
N PHE A 95 25.61 -7.92 3.11
CA PHE A 95 25.43 -9.35 3.18
C PHE A 95 25.57 -9.83 4.63
N THR A 96 24.48 -9.74 5.40
CA THR A 96 24.38 -10.32 6.73
C THR A 96 23.19 -11.27 6.77
N LEU A 97 23.29 -12.37 7.51
CA LEU A 97 22.19 -13.33 7.69
C LEU A 97 20.95 -12.64 8.30
N ALA A 98 21.16 -11.71 9.23
CA ALA A 98 20.09 -10.94 9.83
C ALA A 98 19.39 -10.03 8.80
N GLY A 99 20.15 -9.35 7.93
CA GLY A 99 19.63 -8.51 6.86
C GLY A 99 18.86 -9.33 5.82
N ALA A 100 19.38 -10.49 5.43
CA ALA A 100 18.70 -11.41 4.53
C ALA A 100 17.34 -11.87 5.08
N LYS A 101 17.29 -12.27 6.36
CA LYS A 101 16.04 -12.69 7.02
C LYS A 101 14.99 -11.57 7.03
N LYS A 102 15.39 -10.33 7.32
CA LYS A 102 14.47 -9.19 7.30
C LYS A 102 14.02 -8.81 5.89
N LEU A 103 14.88 -8.96 4.89
CA LEU A 103 14.51 -8.75 3.49
C LEU A 103 13.49 -9.81 3.02
N LEU A 104 13.65 -11.06 3.45
CA LEU A 104 12.67 -12.11 3.23
C LEU A 104 11.31 -11.74 3.85
N GLN A 105 11.34 -11.29 5.10
CA GLN A 105 10.14 -10.86 5.80
C GLN A 105 9.45 -9.68 5.09
N LEU A 106 10.22 -8.70 4.62
CA LEU A 106 9.68 -7.58 3.83
C LEU A 106 9.04 -8.09 2.54
N GLY A 107 9.68 -9.04 1.83
CA GLY A 107 9.13 -9.63 0.61
C GLY A 107 7.78 -10.33 0.85
N ILE A 108 7.68 -11.13 1.92
CA ILE A 108 6.43 -11.79 2.30
C ILE A 108 5.35 -10.75 2.65
N LEU A 109 5.69 -9.72 3.43
CA LEU A 109 4.75 -8.65 3.80
C LEU A 109 4.27 -7.85 2.59
N THR A 110 5.15 -7.65 1.60
CA THR A 110 4.80 -6.93 0.35
C THR A 110 3.76 -7.69 -0.49
N ILE A 111 3.70 -9.00 -0.39
CA ILE A 111 2.67 -9.81 -1.04
C ILE A 111 1.41 -9.90 -0.16
N THR A 112 1.58 -10.20 1.13
CA THR A 112 0.45 -10.55 2.00
C THR A 112 -0.38 -9.35 2.41
N ILE A 113 0.23 -8.20 2.73
CA ILE A 113 -0.52 -7.02 3.19
C ILE A 113 -1.43 -6.46 2.11
N PRO A 114 -0.95 -6.13 0.88
CA PRO A 114 -1.83 -5.62 -0.17
C PRO A 114 -2.94 -6.60 -0.54
N THR A 115 -2.61 -7.89 -0.65
CA THR A 115 -3.60 -8.94 -0.98
C THR A 115 -4.67 -9.05 0.10
N ALA A 116 -4.28 -9.09 1.37
CA ALA A 116 -5.22 -9.14 2.49
C ALA A 116 -6.10 -7.87 2.56
N CYS A 117 -5.50 -6.70 2.34
CA CYS A 117 -6.23 -5.43 2.34
C CYS A 117 -7.18 -5.32 1.15
N ALA A 118 -6.81 -5.82 -0.04
CA ALA A 118 -7.70 -5.87 -1.20
C ALA A 118 -8.92 -6.75 -0.94
N VAL A 119 -8.71 -7.95 -0.39
CA VAL A 119 -9.80 -8.86 -0.02
C VAL A 119 -10.69 -8.23 1.05
N ALA A 120 -10.11 -7.66 2.10
CA ALA A 120 -10.87 -6.99 3.16
C ALA A 120 -11.63 -5.75 2.63
N GLY A 121 -11.00 -4.98 1.73
CA GLY A 121 -11.61 -3.84 1.07
C GLY A 121 -12.82 -4.25 0.20
N SER A 122 -12.69 -5.30 -0.59
CA SER A 122 -13.78 -5.83 -1.41
C SER A 122 -14.94 -6.35 -0.56
N ILE A 123 -14.63 -7.02 0.56
CA ILE A 123 -15.68 -7.46 1.51
C ILE A 123 -16.39 -6.26 2.13
N ALA A 124 -15.66 -5.25 2.58
CA ALA A 124 -16.24 -4.04 3.16
C ALA A 124 -17.10 -3.28 2.15
N GLU A 125 -16.64 -3.14 0.92
CA GLU A 125 -17.38 -2.55 -0.20
C GLU A 125 -18.69 -3.32 -0.44
N GLY A 126 -18.63 -4.66 -0.55
CA GLY A 126 -19.80 -5.50 -0.75
C GLY A 126 -20.83 -5.40 0.39
N ILE A 127 -20.38 -5.34 1.64
CA ILE A 127 -21.25 -5.17 2.80
C ILE A 127 -21.95 -3.80 2.74
N ILE A 128 -21.20 -2.73 2.50
CA ILE A 128 -21.77 -1.36 2.45
C ILE A 128 -22.70 -1.20 1.25
N ALA A 129 -22.33 -1.72 0.08
CA ALA A 129 -23.20 -1.72 -1.09
C ALA A 129 -24.51 -2.47 -0.82
N GLY A 130 -24.46 -3.60 -0.14
CA GLY A 130 -25.64 -4.37 0.28
C GLY A 130 -26.54 -3.58 1.22
N PHE A 131 -25.99 -2.91 2.23
CA PHE A 131 -26.76 -2.05 3.14
C PHE A 131 -27.40 -0.86 2.42
N MET A 132 -26.72 -0.27 1.46
CA MET A 132 -27.21 0.88 0.67
C MET A 132 -28.13 0.47 -0.48
N LYS A 133 -28.35 -0.84 -0.68
CA LYS A 133 -29.15 -1.40 -1.80
C LYS A 133 -28.69 -0.90 -3.17
N VAL A 134 -27.38 -0.87 -3.38
CA VAL A 134 -26.75 -0.55 -4.68
C VAL A 134 -26.87 -1.77 -5.56
N LYS A 135 -27.35 -1.59 -6.81
CA LYS A 135 -27.32 -2.69 -7.79
C LYS A 135 -25.88 -3.00 -8.15
N GLN A 136 -25.51 -4.27 -8.18
CA GLN A 136 -24.16 -4.76 -8.47
C GLN A 136 -23.60 -4.28 -9.83
N THR A 137 -24.47 -4.00 -10.79
CA THR A 137 -24.12 -3.43 -12.10
C THR A 137 -23.68 -1.96 -12.07
N GLU A 138 -23.88 -1.26 -10.96
CA GLU A 138 -23.50 0.14 -10.76
C GLU A 138 -22.27 0.26 -9.85
N ALA A 139 -21.80 -0.85 -9.29
CA ALA A 139 -20.56 -0.89 -8.55
C ALA A 139 -19.40 -0.63 -9.53
N MET A 140 -18.59 0.36 -9.21
CA MET A 140 -17.39 0.64 -9.98
C MET A 140 -16.42 -0.53 -9.72
N ASP A 141 -16.26 -1.44 -10.70
CA ASP A 141 -15.29 -2.53 -10.63
C ASP A 141 -13.86 -1.95 -10.58
N MET A 142 -13.47 -1.51 -9.40
CA MET A 142 -12.10 -1.11 -9.17
C MET A 142 -11.28 -2.36 -8.86
N TYR A 143 -10.66 -2.88 -9.89
CA TYR A 143 -9.63 -3.91 -9.74
C TYR A 143 -8.46 -3.33 -8.93
N PHE A 144 -8.26 -3.87 -7.74
CA PHE A 144 -7.01 -3.65 -7.03
C PHE A 144 -5.92 -4.43 -7.74
N ASP A 145 -5.14 -3.74 -8.57
CA ASP A 145 -3.99 -4.34 -9.24
C ASP A 145 -2.90 -4.67 -8.20
N ASN A 146 -2.89 -5.93 -7.77
CA ASN A 146 -1.88 -6.46 -6.86
C ASN A 146 -0.66 -7.03 -7.61
N GLU A 147 -0.66 -7.03 -8.94
CA GLU A 147 0.42 -7.65 -9.73
C GLU A 147 1.77 -7.02 -9.42
N SER A 148 1.83 -5.70 -9.38
CA SER A 148 3.05 -4.96 -9.05
C SER A 148 3.60 -5.30 -7.66
N SER A 149 2.73 -5.48 -6.66
CA SER A 149 3.11 -5.85 -5.30
C SER A 149 3.62 -7.28 -5.22
N ILE A 150 3.03 -8.20 -5.97
CA ILE A 150 3.46 -9.60 -6.05
C ILE A 150 4.84 -9.68 -6.69
N VAL A 151 5.06 -9.03 -7.83
CA VAL A 151 6.36 -8.99 -8.52
C VAL A 151 7.43 -8.41 -7.61
N LEU A 152 7.15 -7.27 -6.96
CA LEU A 152 8.09 -6.63 -6.04
C LEU A 152 8.41 -7.51 -4.83
N GLY A 153 7.42 -8.19 -4.27
CA GLY A 153 7.59 -9.13 -3.17
C GLY A 153 8.48 -10.32 -3.56
N ILE A 154 8.27 -10.89 -4.74
CA ILE A 154 9.12 -11.96 -5.29
C ILE A 154 10.57 -11.46 -5.47
N MET A 155 10.76 -10.24 -5.99
CA MET A 155 12.11 -9.65 -6.12
C MET A 155 12.81 -9.49 -4.77
N PHE A 156 12.10 -9.09 -3.71
CA PHE A 156 12.68 -9.03 -2.36
C PHE A 156 13.02 -10.42 -1.82
N ILE A 157 12.19 -11.43 -2.07
CA ILE A 157 12.47 -12.83 -1.67
C ILE A 157 13.72 -13.35 -2.38
N LEU A 158 13.82 -13.17 -3.68
CA LEU A 158 15.01 -13.57 -4.45
C LEU A 158 16.26 -12.81 -4.00
N GLY A 159 16.15 -11.50 -3.77
CA GLY A 159 17.23 -10.69 -3.23
C GLY A 159 17.68 -11.18 -1.84
N SER A 160 16.74 -11.62 -0.99
CA SER A 160 17.06 -12.23 0.30
C SER A 160 17.88 -13.51 0.18
N LEU A 161 17.51 -14.40 -0.76
CA LEU A 161 18.26 -15.65 -1.01
C LEU A 161 19.67 -15.35 -1.50
N LEU A 162 19.85 -14.39 -2.40
CA LEU A 162 21.17 -13.95 -2.85
C LEU A 162 22.02 -13.35 -1.72
N CYS A 163 21.41 -12.53 -0.86
CA CYS A 163 22.09 -11.97 0.30
C CYS A 163 22.51 -13.06 1.30
N ARG A 164 21.67 -14.05 1.52
CA ARG A 164 21.97 -15.20 2.38
C ARG A 164 23.12 -16.01 1.83
N TYR A 165 23.08 -16.37 0.56
CA TYR A 165 24.15 -17.12 -0.10
C TYR A 165 25.48 -16.38 -0.03
N GLY A 166 25.47 -15.06 -0.28
CA GLY A 166 26.67 -14.23 -0.16
C GLY A 166 27.22 -14.14 1.27
N ALA A 167 26.37 -14.18 2.27
CA ALA A 167 26.78 -14.21 3.67
C ALA A 167 27.44 -15.55 4.05
N GLU A 168 26.85 -16.69 3.64
CA GLU A 168 27.38 -18.04 3.86
C GLU A 168 28.74 -18.24 3.18
N MET A 169 28.90 -17.79 1.94
CA MET A 169 30.19 -17.86 1.25
C MET A 169 31.29 -17.05 1.95
N ARG A 170 30.94 -15.92 2.54
CA ARG A 170 31.90 -15.09 3.26
C ARG A 170 32.36 -15.74 4.58
N GLU A 171 31.48 -16.42 5.30
CA GLU A 171 31.83 -17.19 6.48
C GLU A 171 32.83 -18.30 6.14
N HIS A 172 32.55 -19.09 5.10
CA HIS A 172 33.45 -20.15 4.63
C HIS A 172 34.81 -19.62 4.17
N SER A 173 34.84 -18.47 3.49
CA SER A 173 36.11 -17.87 3.05
C SER A 173 36.93 -17.29 4.21
N GLY A 174 36.28 -16.92 5.33
CA GLY A 174 36.93 -16.47 6.55
C GLY A 174 37.57 -17.61 7.35
N GLU A 175 36.97 -18.80 7.34
CA GLU A 175 37.51 -20.00 8.02
C GLU A 175 38.76 -20.58 7.32
N ILE A 176 38.88 -20.44 5.99
CA ILE A 176 40.05 -20.94 5.22
C ILE A 176 41.28 -20.06 5.44
N ARG A 177 41.15 -18.87 6.02
CA ARG A 177 42.25 -17.93 6.25
C ARG A 177 42.82 -17.95 7.69
N GLN A 178 42.33 -18.80 8.57
CA GLN A 178 42.90 -19.08 9.87
C GLN A 178 43.66 -20.40 9.86
#